data_5f209ffc457019d5cdb2ec34441a45eb
#
_entry.id   5f209ffc457019d5cdb2ec34441a45eb
#
_cell.length_a   1.000
_cell.length_b   1.000
_cell.length_c   1.000
_cell.angle_alpha   90.00
_cell.angle_beta   90.00
_cell.angle_gamma   90.00
#
_symmetry.space_group_name_H-M   'P 1'
#
loop_
_entity.id
_entity.type
_entity.pdbx_description
1 polymer ?
#
loop_
_entity_poly.entity_id
_entity_poly.type
_entity_poly.pdbx_seq_one_letter_code
_entity_poly.pdbx_strand_id
1 'polypeptide(L)'
;MIIGLLFCLSGMTYLYGQTSECKVLKPEISGTYVGSCKQGLASGEGEATGIDFYKGEFVKGLPHGKGTYIWKNGATYTGDWKRGMRDGEGTYSYETSKGDSVLAGKWKNDKYMGEILKAPYVIEYRNSVGRVTCMRVSDRPYVRYKFIRNGIEANIISNVLMQGSSGNENNTTAFCGYEQVEFPFKGKITFNAPNNFNSATLNCELRLTINQPGSWVVTIFY
;
A
#
# COMPACT_ATOMS: atom_id res chain seq x y z
N MET A 1 -25.55 27.94 75.92
CA MET A 1 -25.99 27.92 74.50
C MET A 1 -24.74 27.71 73.65
N ILE A 2 -24.42 26.43 73.34
CA ILE A 2 -23.23 26.02 72.60
C ILE A 2 -23.71 25.40 71.31
N ILE A 3 -23.46 26.08 70.21
CA ILE A 3 -23.83 25.65 68.86
C ILE A 3 -22.70 24.72 68.36
N GLY A 4 -23.03 23.45 68.26
CA GLY A 4 -22.14 22.44 67.64
C GLY A 4 -22.16 22.53 66.14
N LEU A 5 -21.00 22.75 65.53
CA LEU A 5 -20.81 22.72 64.10
C LEU A 5 -20.57 21.28 63.65
N LEU A 6 -21.56 20.71 62.94
CA LEU A 6 -21.40 19.39 62.27
C LEU A 6 -20.54 19.56 61.00
N PHE A 7 -19.36 19.04 61.02
CA PHE A 7 -18.51 18.89 59.81
C PHE A 7 -18.98 17.64 59.06
N CYS A 8 -19.66 17.85 57.95
CA CYS A 8 -20.05 16.77 57.01
C CYS A 8 -18.81 16.42 56.17
N LEU A 9 -18.08 15.38 56.54
CA LEU A 9 -17.01 14.79 55.72
C LEU A 9 -17.69 14.03 54.56
N SER A 10 -17.78 14.65 53.40
CA SER A 10 -18.12 13.96 52.14
C SER A 10 -16.97 13.06 51.77
N GLY A 11 -17.13 11.76 52.09
CA GLY A 11 -16.23 10.72 51.64
C GLY A 11 -16.28 10.58 50.13
N MET A 12 -15.24 11.07 49.48
CA MET A 12 -14.98 10.84 48.08
C MET A 12 -14.53 9.38 47.93
N THR A 13 -15.48 8.48 47.68
CA THR A 13 -15.17 7.09 47.33
C THR A 13 -14.51 7.09 45.92
N TYR A 14 -13.23 6.98 45.90
CA TYR A 14 -12.51 6.61 44.65
C TYR A 14 -12.99 5.20 44.28
N LEU A 15 -13.88 5.13 43.31
CA LEU A 15 -14.14 3.87 42.60
C LEU A 15 -12.84 3.46 41.90
N TYR A 16 -12.07 2.63 42.55
CA TYR A 16 -11.07 1.81 41.85
C TYR A 16 -11.86 0.89 40.94
N GLY A 17 -12.02 1.31 39.67
CA GLY A 17 -12.48 0.43 38.63
C GLY A 17 -11.54 -0.77 38.60
N GLN A 18 -12.06 -1.99 38.87
CA GLN A 18 -11.36 -3.22 38.62
C GLN A 18 -11.04 -3.23 37.13
N THR A 19 -9.79 -2.90 36.78
CA THR A 19 -9.27 -3.17 35.45
C THR A 19 -9.23 -4.71 35.34
N SER A 20 -10.26 -5.29 34.71
CA SER A 20 -10.20 -6.69 34.33
C SER A 20 -8.96 -6.85 33.46
N GLU A 21 -7.96 -7.60 33.95
CA GLU A 21 -6.77 -7.88 33.16
C GLU A 21 -7.17 -8.50 31.84
N CYS A 22 -6.98 -7.77 30.76
CA CYS A 22 -7.23 -8.26 29.42
C CYS A 22 -6.12 -9.26 29.05
N LYS A 23 -6.49 -10.50 28.85
CA LYS A 23 -5.52 -11.55 28.55
C LYS A 23 -5.05 -11.49 27.10
N VAL A 24 -3.73 -11.56 26.93
CA VAL A 24 -3.07 -11.83 25.67
C VAL A 24 -2.71 -13.31 25.62
N LEU A 25 -3.11 -14.00 24.55
CA LEU A 25 -2.95 -15.46 24.43
C LEU A 25 -1.67 -15.90 23.72
N LYS A 26 -0.88 -14.96 23.19
CA LYS A 26 0.45 -15.25 22.63
C LYS A 26 1.48 -15.16 23.77
N PRO A 27 2.10 -16.28 24.18
CA PRO A 27 2.90 -16.34 25.42
C PRO A 27 4.06 -15.34 25.46
N GLU A 28 4.72 -15.13 24.30
CA GLU A 28 5.91 -14.28 24.22
C GLU A 28 5.64 -12.81 24.52
N ILE A 29 4.36 -12.38 24.45
CA ILE A 29 3.93 -11.00 24.69
C ILE A 29 2.83 -10.90 25.77
N SER A 30 2.65 -11.93 26.61
CA SER A 30 1.55 -12.03 27.58
C SER A 30 1.85 -11.43 28.96
N GLY A 31 2.93 -10.64 29.11
CA GLY A 31 3.31 -10.02 30.40
C GLY A 31 2.38 -8.86 30.78
N THR A 32 2.41 -7.76 30.05
CA THR A 32 1.53 -6.59 30.26
C THR A 32 0.78 -6.24 28.99
N TYR A 33 -0.44 -5.72 29.16
CA TYR A 33 -1.26 -5.28 28.05
C TYR A 33 -1.90 -3.92 28.34
N VAL A 34 -1.83 -3.02 27.35
CA VAL A 34 -2.49 -1.72 27.36
C VAL A 34 -3.31 -1.59 26.08
N GLY A 35 -4.63 -1.51 26.20
CA GLY A 35 -5.51 -1.41 25.04
C GLY A 35 -6.96 -1.81 25.35
N SER A 36 -7.73 -1.95 24.28
CA SER A 36 -9.14 -2.33 24.36
C SER A 36 -9.32 -3.80 24.74
N CYS A 37 -10.42 -4.09 25.47
CA CYS A 37 -10.74 -5.41 26.00
C CYS A 37 -12.14 -5.85 25.60
N LYS A 38 -12.28 -7.11 25.22
CA LYS A 38 -13.59 -7.71 24.97
C LYS A 38 -13.66 -9.11 25.57
N GLN A 39 -14.61 -9.34 26.48
CA GLN A 39 -14.78 -10.64 27.17
C GLN A 39 -13.53 -11.13 27.90
N GLY A 40 -12.77 -10.20 28.54
CA GLY A 40 -11.52 -10.52 29.24
C GLY A 40 -10.32 -10.82 28.35
N LEU A 41 -10.40 -10.58 27.04
CA LEU A 41 -9.35 -10.79 26.08
C LEU A 41 -8.98 -9.48 25.39
N ALA A 42 -7.69 -9.30 25.03
CA ALA A 42 -7.21 -8.21 24.21
C ALA A 42 -7.98 -8.16 22.89
N SER A 43 -8.48 -6.96 22.49
CA SER A 43 -9.31 -6.79 21.30
C SER A 43 -9.27 -5.33 20.82
N GLY A 44 -9.14 -5.09 19.52
CA GLY A 44 -8.89 -3.77 18.95
C GLY A 44 -7.42 -3.36 19.07
N GLU A 45 -7.14 -2.08 18.97
CA GLU A 45 -5.77 -1.55 19.09
C GLU A 45 -5.22 -1.72 20.52
N GLY A 46 -3.94 -2.10 20.60
CA GLY A 46 -3.26 -2.24 21.87
C GLY A 46 -1.77 -2.53 21.76
N GLU A 47 -1.12 -2.50 22.91
CA GLU A 47 0.30 -2.80 23.09
C GLU A 47 0.46 -3.93 24.11
N ALA A 48 1.24 -4.93 23.78
CA ALA A 48 1.53 -6.07 24.64
C ALA A 48 3.03 -6.28 24.78
N THR A 49 3.48 -6.48 26.01
CA THR A 49 4.89 -6.66 26.34
C THR A 49 5.08 -7.91 27.17
N GLY A 50 6.07 -8.71 26.85
CA GLY A 50 6.54 -9.87 27.59
C GLY A 50 8.04 -10.06 27.35
N ILE A 51 8.45 -11.22 26.84
CA ILE A 51 9.80 -11.45 26.32
C ILE A 51 10.00 -10.60 25.04
N ASP A 52 8.94 -10.51 24.24
CA ASP A 52 8.85 -9.73 23.03
C ASP A 52 7.85 -8.58 23.20
N PHE A 53 7.72 -7.74 22.20
CA PHE A 53 6.78 -6.62 22.16
C PHE A 53 5.89 -6.69 20.92
N TYR A 54 4.62 -6.33 21.05
CA TYR A 54 3.69 -6.15 19.94
C TYR A 54 2.84 -4.89 20.12
N LYS A 55 2.69 -4.15 19.04
CA LYS A 55 1.78 -3.01 18.94
C LYS A 55 0.94 -3.14 17.68
N GLY A 56 -0.39 -3.12 17.83
CA GLY A 56 -1.32 -3.24 16.71
C GLY A 56 -2.66 -3.80 17.13
N GLU A 57 -3.38 -4.36 16.17
CA GLU A 57 -4.71 -4.90 16.38
C GLU A 57 -4.67 -6.28 17.07
N PHE A 58 -5.65 -6.50 17.94
CA PHE A 58 -5.90 -7.77 18.60
C PHE A 58 -7.33 -8.27 18.32
N VAL A 59 -7.47 -9.57 18.13
CA VAL A 59 -8.75 -10.25 18.10
C VAL A 59 -8.69 -11.48 18.98
N LYS A 60 -9.59 -11.54 19.98
CA LYS A 60 -9.67 -12.66 20.94
C LYS A 60 -8.33 -12.99 21.58
N GLY A 61 -7.59 -11.98 22.03
CA GLY A 61 -6.32 -12.11 22.73
C GLY A 61 -5.09 -12.40 21.83
N LEU A 62 -5.23 -12.39 20.52
CA LEU A 62 -4.16 -12.69 19.58
C LEU A 62 -3.90 -11.53 18.62
N PRO A 63 -2.65 -11.25 18.23
CA PRO A 63 -2.32 -10.36 17.12
C PRO A 63 -3.16 -10.63 15.88
N HIS A 64 -3.73 -9.56 15.31
CA HIS A 64 -4.59 -9.61 14.13
C HIS A 64 -4.44 -8.29 13.34
N GLY A 65 -4.98 -8.22 12.10
CA GLY A 65 -4.94 -6.99 11.31
C GLY A 65 -3.53 -6.45 11.11
N LYS A 66 -3.34 -5.15 11.25
CA LYS A 66 -2.02 -4.51 11.12
C LYS A 66 -1.32 -4.44 12.48
N GLY A 67 0.00 -4.65 12.47
CA GLY A 67 0.79 -4.49 13.69
C GLY A 67 2.28 -4.67 13.49
N THR A 68 3.03 -4.22 14.50
CA THR A 68 4.48 -4.33 14.58
C THR A 68 4.86 -5.25 15.74
N TYR A 69 5.67 -6.24 15.48
CA TYR A 69 6.23 -7.15 16.45
C TYR A 69 7.74 -6.97 16.55
N ILE A 70 8.26 -6.88 17.75
CA ILE A 70 9.69 -6.73 18.02
C ILE A 70 10.11 -7.91 18.88
N TRP A 71 10.98 -8.76 18.35
CA TRP A 71 11.56 -9.87 19.08
C TRP A 71 12.67 -9.40 20.01
N LYS A 72 12.92 -10.16 21.07
CA LYS A 72 13.99 -9.90 22.04
C LYS A 72 15.38 -9.73 21.40
N ASN A 73 15.62 -10.37 20.26
CA ASN A 73 16.88 -10.25 19.51
C ASN A 73 16.98 -9.01 18.62
N GLY A 74 16.01 -8.08 18.69
CA GLY A 74 15.96 -6.86 17.90
C GLY A 74 15.34 -7.01 16.52
N ALA A 75 15.06 -8.22 16.04
CA ALA A 75 14.32 -8.40 14.78
C ALA A 75 12.93 -7.76 14.89
N THR A 76 12.42 -7.26 13.77
CA THR A 76 11.09 -6.60 13.70
C THR A 76 10.27 -7.15 12.54
N TYR A 77 8.96 -7.24 12.74
CA TYR A 77 8.01 -7.45 11.65
C TYR A 77 6.91 -6.42 11.72
N THR A 78 6.68 -5.73 10.61
CA THR A 78 5.56 -4.80 10.45
C THR A 78 4.72 -5.24 9.27
N GLY A 79 3.44 -5.52 9.51
CA GLY A 79 2.56 -6.02 8.45
C GLY A 79 1.27 -6.63 8.97
N ASP A 80 0.72 -7.54 8.15
CA ASP A 80 -0.53 -8.22 8.43
C ASP A 80 -0.36 -9.43 9.35
N TRP A 81 -1.30 -9.54 10.29
CA TRP A 81 -1.38 -10.59 11.28
C TRP A 81 -2.73 -11.31 11.23
N LYS A 82 -2.72 -12.60 11.45
CA LYS A 82 -3.92 -13.41 11.57
C LYS A 82 -3.74 -14.48 12.62
N ARG A 83 -4.56 -14.42 13.69
CA ARG A 83 -4.53 -15.39 14.80
C ARG A 83 -3.13 -15.59 15.40
N GLY A 84 -2.40 -14.49 15.60
CA GLY A 84 -1.06 -14.50 16.20
C GLY A 84 0.09 -14.87 15.26
N MET A 85 -0.19 -15.10 13.96
CA MET A 85 0.80 -15.42 12.92
C MET A 85 0.88 -14.32 11.88
N ARG A 86 2.06 -14.15 11.27
CA ARG A 86 2.25 -13.28 10.09
C ARG A 86 1.48 -13.88 8.91
N ASP A 87 0.51 -13.15 8.36
CA ASP A 87 -0.36 -13.65 7.29
C ASP A 87 -0.90 -12.48 6.47
N GLY A 88 -0.36 -12.27 5.29
CA GLY A 88 -0.64 -11.13 4.40
C GLY A 88 0.64 -10.46 3.94
N GLU A 89 0.62 -9.14 3.79
CA GLU A 89 1.79 -8.35 3.38
C GLU A 89 2.55 -7.83 4.59
N GLY A 90 3.89 -7.88 4.53
CA GLY A 90 4.70 -7.36 5.61
C GLY A 90 6.19 -7.37 5.34
N THR A 91 6.90 -6.65 6.21
CA THR A 91 8.35 -6.47 6.17
C THR A 91 8.95 -7.04 7.44
N TYR A 92 9.87 -7.96 7.31
CA TYR A 92 10.69 -8.53 8.39
C TYR A 92 12.12 -8.03 8.27
N SER A 93 12.60 -7.33 9.29
CA SER A 93 13.95 -6.78 9.37
C SER A 93 14.71 -7.51 10.49
N TYR A 94 15.93 -7.91 10.24
CA TYR A 94 16.77 -8.63 11.19
C TYR A 94 18.25 -8.42 10.89
N GLU A 95 19.08 -8.50 11.92
CA GLU A 95 20.51 -8.37 11.81
C GLU A 95 21.16 -9.72 11.43
N THR A 96 22.17 -9.67 10.58
CA THR A 96 23.01 -10.81 10.21
C THR A 96 24.48 -10.47 10.42
N SER A 97 25.37 -11.45 10.36
CA SER A 97 26.83 -11.24 10.41
C SER A 97 27.37 -10.36 9.27
N LYS A 98 26.55 -10.08 8.24
CA LYS A 98 26.88 -9.23 7.10
C LYS A 98 26.17 -7.86 7.14
N GLY A 99 25.44 -7.56 8.22
CA GLY A 99 24.64 -6.35 8.39
C GLY A 99 23.14 -6.62 8.36
N ASP A 100 22.36 -5.56 8.31
CA ASP A 100 20.91 -5.62 8.32
C ASP A 100 20.34 -6.26 7.06
N SER A 101 19.37 -7.11 7.24
CA SER A 101 18.65 -7.81 6.18
C SER A 101 17.15 -7.55 6.28
N VAL A 102 16.49 -7.42 5.11
CA VAL A 102 15.07 -7.13 5.02
C VAL A 102 14.38 -8.10 4.08
N LEU A 103 13.30 -8.71 4.53
CA LEU A 103 12.39 -9.53 3.72
C LEU A 103 11.02 -8.85 3.66
N ALA A 104 10.77 -8.12 2.58
CA ALA A 104 9.48 -7.51 2.29
C ALA A 104 8.69 -8.37 1.31
N GLY A 105 7.44 -8.71 1.62
CA GLY A 105 6.66 -9.55 0.73
C GLY A 105 5.42 -10.17 1.36
N LYS A 106 4.96 -11.28 0.78
CA LYS A 106 3.82 -12.05 1.28
C LYS A 106 4.25 -13.06 2.32
N TRP A 107 3.40 -13.19 3.34
CA TRP A 107 3.56 -14.13 4.44
C TRP A 107 2.31 -14.99 4.56
N LYS A 108 2.47 -16.25 4.94
CA LYS A 108 1.38 -17.16 5.18
C LYS A 108 1.72 -18.09 6.34
N ASN A 109 0.94 -18.01 7.43
CA ASN A 109 1.16 -18.81 8.65
C ASN A 109 2.65 -18.77 9.08
N ASP A 110 3.21 -17.57 9.28
CA ASP A 110 4.60 -17.26 9.63
C ASP A 110 5.67 -17.60 8.58
N LYS A 111 5.31 -18.18 7.44
CA LYS A 111 6.26 -18.50 6.37
C LYS A 111 6.32 -17.36 5.34
N TYR A 112 7.53 -16.98 4.96
CA TYR A 112 7.76 -16.05 3.86
C TYR A 112 7.48 -16.74 2.52
N MET A 113 6.60 -16.15 1.72
CA MET A 113 6.14 -16.69 0.44
C MET A 113 6.81 -16.04 -0.77
N GLY A 114 7.66 -15.05 -0.54
CA GLY A 114 8.34 -14.29 -1.59
C GLY A 114 7.86 -12.85 -1.71
N GLU A 115 8.56 -12.08 -2.54
CA GLU A 115 8.25 -10.69 -2.80
C GLU A 115 6.89 -10.51 -3.46
N ILE A 116 6.24 -9.37 -3.19
CA ILE A 116 5.02 -8.98 -3.89
C ILE A 116 5.44 -8.47 -5.26
N LEU A 117 5.30 -9.30 -6.26
CA LEU A 117 5.48 -8.86 -7.64
C LEU A 117 4.33 -7.90 -7.99
N LYS A 118 4.64 -6.62 -8.04
CA LYS A 118 3.71 -5.64 -8.61
C LYS A 118 3.45 -6.01 -10.08
N ALA A 119 2.20 -5.87 -10.51
CA ALA A 119 1.90 -5.98 -11.93
C ALA A 119 2.86 -5.08 -12.72
N PRO A 120 3.40 -5.54 -13.86
CA PRO A 120 4.39 -4.78 -14.61
C PRO A 120 3.90 -3.39 -15.00
N TYR A 121 2.59 -3.26 -15.18
CA TYR A 121 1.90 -1.99 -15.37
C TYR A 121 0.46 -2.07 -14.87
N VAL A 122 -0.15 -0.90 -14.62
CA VAL A 122 -1.57 -0.75 -14.25
C VAL A 122 -2.17 0.37 -15.09
N ILE A 123 -3.31 0.13 -15.69
CA ILE A 123 -4.14 1.18 -16.31
C ILE A 123 -5.07 1.72 -15.21
N GLU A 124 -4.81 2.94 -14.76
CA GLU A 124 -5.54 3.56 -13.65
C GLU A 124 -6.86 4.19 -14.10
N TYR A 125 -6.86 4.78 -15.28
CA TYR A 125 -8.02 5.46 -15.84
C TYR A 125 -7.97 5.48 -17.36
N ARG A 126 -9.13 5.38 -18.00
CA ARG A 126 -9.32 5.62 -19.44
C ARG A 126 -10.68 6.25 -19.70
N ASN A 127 -10.70 7.24 -20.57
CA ASN A 127 -11.92 7.88 -21.07
C ASN A 127 -11.86 8.03 -22.58
N SER A 128 -12.91 7.64 -23.28
CA SER A 128 -12.99 7.66 -24.76
C SER A 128 -11.81 6.96 -25.45
N VAL A 129 -11.19 6.00 -24.76
CA VAL A 129 -10.10 5.15 -25.23
C VAL A 129 -10.59 3.71 -25.19
N GLY A 130 -10.40 2.99 -26.27
CA GLY A 130 -10.77 1.58 -26.39
C GLY A 130 -9.81 0.67 -25.63
N ARG A 131 -9.21 -0.30 -26.33
CA ARG A 131 -8.19 -1.18 -25.77
C ARG A 131 -6.86 -0.42 -25.57
N VAL A 132 -6.16 -0.74 -24.49
CA VAL A 132 -4.78 -0.31 -24.25
C VAL A 132 -3.92 -1.55 -24.03
N THR A 133 -2.78 -1.62 -24.66
CA THR A 133 -1.78 -2.66 -24.43
C THR A 133 -0.45 -2.02 -24.07
N CYS A 134 0.26 -2.58 -23.10
CA CYS A 134 1.60 -2.16 -22.72
C CYS A 134 2.54 -3.33 -22.91
N MET A 135 3.58 -3.13 -23.72
CA MET A 135 4.55 -4.16 -24.04
C MET A 135 5.96 -3.67 -23.72
N ARG A 136 6.70 -4.45 -22.94
CA ARG A 136 8.12 -4.21 -22.69
C ARG A 136 8.91 -4.68 -23.89
N VAL A 137 9.78 -3.85 -24.43
CA VAL A 137 10.50 -4.12 -25.69
C VAL A 137 12.03 -4.17 -25.53
N SER A 138 12.59 -3.52 -24.53
CA SER A 138 14.02 -3.56 -24.22
C SER A 138 14.35 -3.06 -22.81
N ASP A 139 15.63 -2.93 -22.47
CA ASP A 139 16.08 -2.47 -21.15
C ASP A 139 16.35 -0.96 -21.07
N ARG A 140 16.32 -0.24 -22.20
CA ARG A 140 16.50 1.22 -22.20
C ARG A 140 15.32 1.91 -21.53
N PRO A 141 15.52 2.93 -20.69
CA PRO A 141 14.44 3.54 -19.92
C PRO A 141 13.66 4.56 -20.76
N TYR A 142 12.65 4.11 -21.52
CA TYR A 142 11.70 4.98 -22.19
C TYR A 142 10.25 4.45 -22.14
N VAL A 143 9.29 5.35 -22.31
CA VAL A 143 7.86 5.05 -22.50
C VAL A 143 7.39 5.73 -23.77
N ARG A 144 7.00 4.93 -24.76
CA ARG A 144 6.49 5.40 -26.06
C ARG A 144 5.00 5.14 -26.16
N TYR A 145 4.23 6.12 -26.59
CA TYR A 145 2.83 6.00 -26.94
C TYR A 145 2.66 5.76 -28.43
N LYS A 146 1.79 4.83 -28.78
CA LYS A 146 1.35 4.55 -30.15
C LYS A 146 -0.16 4.63 -30.24
N PHE A 147 -0.67 5.18 -31.31
CA PHE A 147 -2.09 5.34 -31.55
C PHE A 147 -2.53 4.48 -32.74
N ILE A 148 -3.51 3.62 -32.52
CA ILE A 148 -4.01 2.69 -33.55
C ILE A 148 -5.50 2.94 -33.75
N ARG A 149 -5.89 3.15 -35.01
CA ARG A 149 -7.27 3.21 -35.45
C ARG A 149 -7.52 2.23 -36.58
N ASN A 150 -8.55 1.39 -36.45
CA ASN A 150 -8.89 0.37 -37.45
C ASN A 150 -7.71 -0.53 -37.87
N GLY A 151 -6.81 -0.85 -36.89
CA GLY A 151 -5.64 -1.69 -37.13
C GLY A 151 -4.43 -1.00 -37.75
N ILE A 152 -4.51 0.30 -38.05
CA ILE A 152 -3.44 1.09 -38.68
C ILE A 152 -2.91 2.13 -37.70
N GLU A 153 -1.61 2.37 -37.66
CA GLU A 153 -1.02 3.48 -36.91
C GLU A 153 -1.53 4.81 -37.51
N ALA A 154 -2.26 5.57 -36.70
CA ALA A 154 -3.02 6.70 -37.19
C ALA A 154 -2.47 8.02 -36.64
N ASN A 155 -2.23 8.99 -37.55
CA ASN A 155 -1.72 10.32 -37.25
C ASN A 155 -2.84 11.38 -37.25
N ILE A 156 -4.11 10.98 -37.06
CA ILE A 156 -5.27 11.88 -37.07
C ILE A 156 -5.71 12.31 -35.67
N ILE A 157 -4.82 12.26 -34.72
CA ILE A 157 -5.01 12.80 -33.38
C ILE A 157 -4.48 14.24 -33.32
N SER A 158 -5.07 15.04 -32.46
CA SER A 158 -4.67 16.43 -32.22
C SER A 158 -4.66 16.76 -30.74
N ASN A 159 -4.08 17.90 -30.37
CA ASN A 159 -4.01 18.38 -28.99
C ASN A 159 -3.45 17.34 -28.02
N VAL A 160 -2.37 16.67 -28.42
CA VAL A 160 -1.69 15.68 -27.57
C VAL A 160 -0.96 16.41 -26.44
N LEU A 161 -1.37 16.14 -25.21
CA LEU A 161 -0.71 16.62 -24.00
C LEU A 161 -0.28 15.42 -23.18
N MET A 162 0.99 15.38 -22.79
CA MET A 162 1.58 14.33 -21.99
C MET A 162 2.06 14.88 -20.64
N GLN A 163 1.93 14.08 -19.60
CA GLN A 163 2.47 14.36 -18.28
C GLN A 163 3.12 13.07 -17.78
N GLY A 164 4.40 13.12 -17.51
CA GLY A 164 5.18 12.00 -16.95
C GLY A 164 5.70 12.35 -15.57
N SER A 165 5.84 11.35 -14.69
CA SER A 165 6.43 11.53 -13.36
C SER A 165 7.94 11.76 -13.42
N SER A 166 8.59 11.40 -14.53
CA SER A 166 10.03 11.50 -14.74
C SER A 166 10.36 11.45 -16.24
N GLY A 167 11.62 11.71 -16.58
CA GLY A 167 12.14 11.63 -17.94
C GLY A 167 11.94 12.91 -18.75
N ASN A 168 12.47 12.89 -19.95
CA ASN A 168 12.40 13.99 -20.91
C ASN A 168 11.30 13.71 -21.94
N GLU A 169 10.35 14.62 -22.04
CA GLU A 169 9.30 14.53 -23.05
C GLU A 169 9.89 14.67 -24.46
N ASN A 170 9.51 13.77 -25.34
CA ASN A 170 9.85 13.78 -26.74
C ASN A 170 8.56 13.54 -27.55
N ASN A 171 8.11 14.57 -28.26
CA ASN A 171 6.89 14.51 -29.07
C ASN A 171 7.22 14.92 -30.51
N THR A 172 7.67 13.96 -31.28
CA THR A 172 8.00 14.09 -32.69
C THR A 172 7.13 13.17 -33.54
N THR A 173 7.18 13.30 -34.86
CA THR A 173 6.49 12.39 -35.77
C THR A 173 6.95 10.94 -35.63
N ALA A 174 8.21 10.71 -35.20
CA ALA A 174 8.80 9.39 -35.06
C ALA A 174 8.65 8.83 -33.65
N PHE A 175 8.51 9.67 -32.61
CA PHE A 175 8.44 9.29 -31.22
C PHE A 175 7.49 10.21 -30.44
N CYS A 176 6.55 9.61 -29.73
CA CYS A 176 5.64 10.31 -28.83
C CYS A 176 5.76 9.64 -27.45
N GLY A 177 6.34 10.32 -26.46
CA GLY A 177 6.55 9.72 -25.13
C GLY A 177 7.64 10.38 -24.31
N TYR A 178 8.28 9.57 -23.47
CA TYR A 178 9.32 10.00 -22.54
C TYR A 178 10.58 9.14 -22.67
N GLU A 179 11.73 9.76 -22.66
CA GLU A 179 13.06 9.13 -22.62
C GLU A 179 13.69 9.36 -21.25
N GLN A 180 14.62 8.48 -20.85
CA GLN A 180 15.35 8.53 -19.57
C GLN A 180 14.40 8.54 -18.35
N VAL A 181 13.36 7.70 -18.40
CA VAL A 181 12.37 7.61 -17.34
C VAL A 181 12.88 6.83 -16.12
N GLU A 182 12.40 7.20 -14.95
CA GLU A 182 12.58 6.44 -13.70
C GLU A 182 11.33 5.62 -13.39
N PHE A 183 11.51 4.48 -12.73
CA PHE A 183 10.39 3.58 -12.39
C PHE A 183 10.18 3.51 -10.87
N PRO A 184 8.92 3.47 -10.41
CA PRO A 184 7.68 3.41 -11.18
C PRO A 184 7.39 4.72 -11.95
N PHE A 185 7.10 4.60 -13.24
CA PHE A 185 6.71 5.72 -14.09
C PHE A 185 5.19 5.89 -14.06
N LYS A 186 4.71 7.09 -13.75
CA LYS A 186 3.29 7.47 -13.85
C LYS A 186 3.11 8.38 -15.05
N GLY A 187 2.26 7.95 -15.97
CA GLY A 187 1.96 8.69 -17.20
C GLY A 187 0.49 9.07 -17.30
N LYS A 188 0.24 10.30 -17.74
CA LYS A 188 -1.06 10.78 -18.20
C LYS A 188 -0.91 11.28 -19.62
N ILE A 189 -1.81 10.87 -20.51
CA ILE A 189 -1.89 11.42 -21.86
C ILE A 189 -3.33 11.79 -22.17
N THR A 190 -3.52 12.98 -22.72
CA THR A 190 -4.80 13.44 -23.25
C THR A 190 -4.62 13.81 -24.72
N PHE A 191 -5.63 13.57 -25.54
CA PHE A 191 -5.62 13.88 -26.97
C PHE A 191 -7.03 13.94 -27.51
N ASN A 192 -7.19 14.59 -28.66
CA ASN A 192 -8.45 14.62 -29.39
C ASN A 192 -8.39 13.62 -30.54
N ALA A 193 -9.44 12.83 -30.69
CA ALA A 193 -9.59 11.85 -31.76
C ALA A 193 -11.01 11.91 -32.36
N PRO A 194 -11.16 11.69 -33.68
CA PRO A 194 -12.49 11.54 -34.25
C PRO A 194 -13.17 10.27 -33.77
N ASN A 195 -14.49 10.31 -33.59
CA ASN A 195 -15.29 9.11 -33.33
C ASN A 195 -15.29 8.15 -34.55
N ASN A 196 -15.84 6.95 -34.40
CA ASN A 196 -15.84 5.92 -35.45
C ASN A 196 -16.51 6.36 -36.76
N PHE A 197 -17.41 7.32 -36.69
CA PHE A 197 -18.15 7.84 -37.85
C PHE A 197 -17.59 9.16 -38.42
N ASN A 198 -16.48 9.67 -37.85
CA ASN A 198 -15.90 11.00 -38.16
C ASN A 198 -16.89 12.18 -38.01
N SER A 199 -17.96 12.00 -37.24
CA SER A 199 -19.01 13.00 -37.03
C SER A 199 -18.78 13.90 -35.82
N ALA A 200 -17.89 13.50 -34.90
CA ALA A 200 -17.56 14.23 -33.70
C ALA A 200 -16.10 13.99 -33.25
N THR A 201 -15.55 14.95 -32.55
CA THR A 201 -14.24 14.85 -31.92
C THR A 201 -14.43 14.46 -30.44
N LEU A 202 -13.73 13.42 -30.00
CA LEU A 202 -13.72 12.92 -28.63
C LEU A 202 -12.50 13.43 -27.90
N ASN A 203 -12.67 13.83 -26.64
CA ASN A 203 -11.57 14.10 -25.73
C ASN A 203 -11.19 12.78 -25.05
N CYS A 204 -10.02 12.27 -25.36
CA CYS A 204 -9.49 11.02 -24.85
C CYS A 204 -8.54 11.27 -23.69
N GLU A 205 -8.56 10.41 -22.69
CA GLU A 205 -7.62 10.43 -21.57
C GLU A 205 -7.22 9.02 -21.16
N LEU A 206 -5.92 8.83 -20.91
CA LEU A 206 -5.33 7.61 -20.35
C LEU A 206 -4.41 7.98 -19.21
N ARG A 207 -4.54 7.28 -18.07
CA ARG A 207 -3.59 7.30 -16.95
C ARG A 207 -3.09 5.89 -16.68
N LEU A 208 -1.80 5.77 -16.47
CA LEU A 208 -1.16 4.48 -16.21
C LEU A 208 0.04 4.61 -15.29
N THR A 209 0.37 3.51 -14.63
CA THR A 209 1.63 3.33 -13.90
C THR A 209 2.37 2.13 -14.48
N ILE A 210 3.65 2.31 -14.81
CA ILE A 210 4.55 1.23 -15.21
C ILE A 210 5.51 0.99 -14.04
N ASN A 211 5.48 -0.23 -13.50
CA ASN A 211 6.23 -0.59 -12.30
C ASN A 211 7.61 -1.18 -12.59
N GLN A 212 7.77 -1.82 -13.76
CA GLN A 212 9.02 -2.50 -14.10
C GLN A 212 9.91 -1.63 -14.97
N PRO A 213 11.23 -1.55 -14.68
CA PRO A 213 12.20 -0.88 -15.52
C PRO A 213 12.25 -1.46 -16.96
N GLY A 214 12.60 -0.62 -17.91
CA GLY A 214 12.79 -0.99 -19.32
C GLY A 214 12.13 -0.03 -20.28
N SER A 215 12.12 -0.42 -21.55
CA SER A 215 11.44 0.31 -22.61
C SER A 215 10.03 -0.22 -22.81
N TRP A 216 9.08 0.67 -22.79
CA TRP A 216 7.66 0.31 -22.87
C TRP A 216 6.99 0.98 -24.06
N VAL A 217 6.24 0.19 -24.82
CA VAL A 217 5.35 0.69 -25.87
C VAL A 217 3.91 0.56 -25.36
N VAL A 218 3.26 1.69 -25.17
CA VAL A 218 1.85 1.82 -24.79
C VAL A 218 1.04 2.05 -26.05
N THR A 219 0.31 1.04 -26.50
CA THR A 219 -0.51 1.14 -27.70
C THR A 219 -1.96 1.44 -27.30
N ILE A 220 -2.48 2.54 -27.81
CA ILE A 220 -3.81 3.07 -27.55
C ILE A 220 -4.68 2.86 -28.79
N PHE A 221 -5.75 2.09 -28.64
CA PHE A 221 -6.73 1.85 -29.69
C PHE A 221 -7.94 2.76 -29.45
N TYR A 222 -8.39 3.47 -30.49
CA TYR A 222 -9.50 4.45 -30.41
C TYR A 222 -10.36 4.45 -31.69
#